data_cfa9fef7e9eddce8170705028e12569d
#
_entry.id   cfa9fef7e9eddce8170705028e12569d
#
_cell.length_a   1.000
_cell.length_b   1.000
_cell.length_c   1.000
_cell.angle_alpha   90.00
_cell.angle_beta   90.00
_cell.angle_gamma   90.00
#
_symmetry.space_group_name_H-M   'P 1'
#
loop_
_entity.id
_entity.type
_entity.pdbx_description
1 polymer ?
#
loop_
_entity_poly.entity_id
_entity_poly.type
_entity_poly.pdbx_seq_one_letter_code
_entity_poly.pdbx_strand_id
1 'polypeptide(L)'
;MEQRLNLSIVIPTNGRVSLVERLLKSLISERKAYPYGETEVLIVNSGDENDAEQIEKLCHTYQAIFIPGENSVRKKRNLGIKNAQYEVVLFLDSDVAATDGLLKYHAEGFLNAAEENLGGVFGLTRFVGRKTWWWKVVEQTTYLDSFSFAERFPYNSWTIGNNVSFYRSVLLEVGMFEVNFPFPLGGDDLDMTYRITKSGYLIKSCPQAVTLHSTETWNHPKAIYDRTHRWGSMDYFLSQRHPEIFVDCIPKSGILFAGAFLAGGILSALFRSGQSLFHVLLWFLLHVIIVYIYDCIHGEGGNPLYYAMGKMIRAFYRMYYQKAGLKNHDISCIHKEMSFSLEQTKYMQKRENAVFSIYLITFLVMLLSVCIGRLI
;
A
#
# COMPACT_ATOMS: atom_id res chain seq x y z
N MET A 1 -10.94 -24.89 31.16
CA MET A 1 -9.48 -24.60 30.96
C MET A 1 -9.39 -23.20 30.45
N GLU A 2 -8.59 -22.33 31.09
CA GLU A 2 -8.31 -21.01 30.52
C GLU A 2 -7.64 -21.21 29.16
N GLN A 3 -8.17 -20.57 28.14
CA GLN A 3 -7.59 -20.59 26.81
C GLN A 3 -6.23 -19.86 26.85
N ARG A 4 -5.16 -20.53 26.48
CA ARG A 4 -3.80 -20.00 26.50
C ARG A 4 -3.31 -19.78 25.07
N LEU A 5 -2.71 -18.63 24.79
CA LEU A 5 -2.11 -18.27 23.52
C LEU A 5 -0.90 -17.38 23.77
N ASN A 6 0.29 -17.83 23.41
CA ASN A 6 1.50 -17.05 23.56
C ASN A 6 1.84 -16.28 22.27
N LEU A 7 2.47 -15.09 22.39
CA LEU A 7 2.77 -14.20 21.26
C LEU A 7 4.24 -13.89 21.14
N SER A 8 4.82 -14.08 19.96
CA SER A 8 6.12 -13.55 19.57
C SER A 8 5.92 -12.28 18.75
N ILE A 9 6.36 -11.12 19.24
CA ILE A 9 6.22 -9.83 18.58
C ILE A 9 7.51 -9.55 17.81
N VAL A 10 7.45 -9.50 16.48
CA VAL A 10 8.59 -9.29 15.58
C VAL A 10 8.59 -7.88 15.02
N ILE A 11 9.65 -7.14 15.29
CA ILE A 11 9.81 -5.72 14.92
C ILE A 11 11.07 -5.57 14.04
N PRO A 12 10.92 -5.50 12.70
CA PRO A 12 12.04 -5.19 11.83
C PRO A 12 12.37 -3.70 11.89
N THR A 13 13.65 -3.36 12.10
CA THR A 13 14.08 -1.95 12.09
C THR A 13 15.38 -1.76 11.29
N ASN A 14 15.65 -0.52 10.91
CA ASN A 14 16.90 -0.09 10.31
C ASN A 14 17.35 1.20 11.03
N GLY A 15 17.93 1.04 12.21
CA GLY A 15 18.15 2.14 13.14
C GLY A 15 16.81 2.66 13.70
N ARG A 16 16.59 3.98 13.65
CA ARG A 16 15.39 4.67 14.16
C ARG A 16 15.20 4.52 15.67
N VAL A 17 16.27 4.67 16.41
CA VAL A 17 16.34 4.45 17.87
C VAL A 17 15.15 5.05 18.64
N SER A 18 14.81 6.33 18.39
CA SER A 18 13.71 7.02 19.07
C SER A 18 12.33 6.43 18.79
N LEU A 19 12.10 5.91 17.57
CA LEU A 19 10.83 5.27 17.22
C LEU A 19 10.73 3.88 17.84
N VAL A 20 11.83 3.11 17.81
CA VAL A 20 11.92 1.82 18.52
C VAL A 20 11.67 2.00 20.02
N GLU A 21 12.28 3.00 20.65
CA GLU A 21 12.06 3.29 22.07
C GLU A 21 10.60 3.59 22.36
N ARG A 22 9.94 4.42 21.53
CA ARG A 22 8.53 4.74 21.67
C ARG A 22 7.64 3.49 21.60
N LEU A 23 7.91 2.61 20.65
CA LEU A 23 7.18 1.35 20.51
C LEU A 23 7.40 0.46 21.73
N LEU A 24 8.65 0.25 22.14
CA LEU A 24 8.98 -0.58 23.32
C LEU A 24 8.32 -0.05 24.60
N LYS A 25 8.31 1.28 24.80
CA LYS A 25 7.58 1.90 25.92
C LYS A 25 6.09 1.57 25.91
N SER A 26 5.43 1.63 24.75
CA SER A 26 4.01 1.29 24.64
C SER A 26 3.74 -0.20 24.84
N LEU A 27 4.68 -1.08 24.51
CA LEU A 27 4.51 -2.54 24.67
C LEU A 27 4.67 -3.03 26.11
N ILE A 28 5.31 -2.27 27.01
CA ILE A 28 5.48 -2.70 28.42
C ILE A 28 4.13 -2.91 29.11
N SER A 29 3.24 -1.92 29.01
CA SER A 29 1.90 -2.01 29.61
C SER A 29 1.09 -3.13 29.00
N GLU A 30 1.15 -3.28 27.67
CA GLU A 30 0.47 -4.32 26.92
C GLU A 30 0.90 -5.73 27.34
N ARG A 31 2.21 -5.97 27.44
CA ARG A 31 2.77 -7.26 27.90
C ARG A 31 2.38 -7.60 29.33
N LYS A 32 2.39 -6.60 30.22
CA LYS A 32 1.96 -6.79 31.62
C LYS A 32 0.47 -7.09 31.76
N ALA A 33 -0.35 -6.50 30.88
CA ALA A 33 -1.80 -6.65 30.89
C ALA A 33 -2.29 -7.85 30.07
N TYR A 34 -1.39 -8.55 29.37
CA TYR A 34 -1.75 -9.65 28.48
C TYR A 34 -2.28 -10.87 29.26
N PRO A 35 -3.57 -11.28 29.08
CA PRO A 35 -4.20 -12.25 29.97
C PRO A 35 -4.06 -13.70 29.52
N TYR A 36 -3.58 -13.96 28.28
CA TYR A 36 -3.69 -15.28 27.65
C TYR A 36 -2.39 -16.10 27.66
N GLY A 37 -1.32 -15.61 28.27
CA GLY A 37 -0.07 -16.36 28.36
C GLY A 37 1.18 -15.48 28.34
N GLU A 38 2.20 -15.93 27.68
CA GLU A 38 3.49 -15.28 27.64
C GLU A 38 3.70 -14.49 26.35
N THR A 39 4.55 -13.46 26.42
CA THR A 39 4.92 -12.67 25.26
C THR A 39 6.42 -12.45 25.20
N GLU A 40 6.98 -12.48 24.02
CA GLU A 40 8.35 -12.04 23.75
C GLU A 40 8.37 -10.94 22.69
N VAL A 41 9.42 -10.12 22.69
CA VAL A 41 9.65 -9.08 21.67
C VAL A 41 10.99 -9.31 21.02
N LEU A 42 11.01 -9.44 19.70
CA LEU A 42 12.21 -9.63 18.90
C LEU A 42 12.44 -8.40 18.04
N ILE A 43 13.49 -7.64 18.32
CA ILE A 43 13.94 -6.50 17.51
C ILE A 43 15.00 -6.97 16.53
N VAL A 44 14.66 -7.02 15.25
CA VAL A 44 15.61 -7.41 14.20
C VAL A 44 16.14 -6.16 13.51
N ASN A 45 17.37 -5.77 13.83
CA ASN A 45 17.98 -4.51 13.39
C ASN A 45 19.02 -4.67 12.31
N SER A 46 19.04 -3.74 11.34
CA SER A 46 20.09 -3.61 10.32
C SER A 46 20.63 -2.17 10.24
N GLY A 47 20.48 -1.37 11.30
CA GLY A 47 21.10 -0.04 11.42
C GLY A 47 22.63 -0.12 11.46
N ASP A 48 23.25 1.05 11.42
CA ASP A 48 24.70 1.14 11.62
C ASP A 48 25.10 0.72 13.04
N GLU A 49 26.40 0.65 13.30
CA GLU A 49 26.95 0.14 14.56
C GLU A 49 26.49 0.97 15.78
N ASN A 50 26.42 2.31 15.65
CA ASN A 50 25.96 3.19 16.71
C ASN A 50 24.48 3.00 17.01
N ASP A 51 23.62 2.90 15.98
CA ASP A 51 22.20 2.60 16.14
C ASP A 51 21.98 1.20 16.74
N ALA A 52 22.78 0.21 16.32
CA ALA A 52 22.71 -1.15 16.83
C ALA A 52 22.99 -1.20 18.32
N GLU A 53 24.06 -0.55 18.79
CA GLU A 53 24.43 -0.47 20.21
C GLU A 53 23.33 0.20 21.05
N GLN A 54 22.75 1.29 20.55
CA GLN A 54 21.68 1.97 21.26
C GLN A 54 20.40 1.12 21.33
N ILE A 55 20.02 0.44 20.22
CA ILE A 55 18.83 -0.43 20.19
C ILE A 55 19.03 -1.65 21.09
N GLU A 56 20.24 -2.22 21.15
CA GLU A 56 20.55 -3.32 22.05
C GLU A 56 20.41 -2.90 23.54
N LYS A 57 20.89 -1.71 23.91
CA LYS A 57 20.65 -1.12 25.25
C LYS A 57 19.14 -0.95 25.55
N LEU A 58 18.37 -0.50 24.56
CA LEU A 58 16.91 -0.43 24.70
C LEU A 58 16.30 -1.82 24.90
N CYS A 59 16.75 -2.83 24.14
CA CYS A 59 16.28 -4.21 24.30
C CYS A 59 16.53 -4.72 25.72
N HIS A 60 17.71 -4.49 26.30
CA HIS A 60 17.97 -4.82 27.71
C HIS A 60 17.03 -4.10 28.67
N THR A 61 16.82 -2.79 28.47
CA THR A 61 15.97 -1.98 29.34
C THR A 61 14.50 -2.43 29.32
N TYR A 62 14.00 -2.80 28.14
CA TYR A 62 12.60 -3.14 27.89
C TYR A 62 12.35 -4.65 27.80
N GLN A 63 13.30 -5.50 28.18
CA GLN A 63 13.20 -6.96 28.14
C GLN A 63 12.76 -7.48 26.75
N ALA A 64 13.41 -6.97 25.72
CA ALA A 64 13.30 -7.44 24.34
C ALA A 64 14.59 -8.18 23.93
N ILE A 65 14.48 -8.99 22.87
CA ILE A 65 15.59 -9.75 22.29
C ILE A 65 16.12 -8.96 21.11
N PHE A 66 17.41 -8.59 21.15
CA PHE A 66 18.09 -7.97 20.01
C PHE A 66 18.64 -9.04 19.06
N ILE A 67 18.36 -8.87 17.76
CA ILE A 67 18.85 -9.79 16.71
C ILE A 67 19.46 -8.93 15.60
N PRO A 68 20.76 -9.07 15.31
CA PRO A 68 21.37 -8.42 14.14
C PRO A 68 20.84 -9.03 12.85
N GLY A 69 20.46 -8.19 11.89
CA GLY A 69 19.86 -8.59 10.62
C GLY A 69 20.46 -7.86 9.43
N GLU A 70 20.15 -8.34 8.23
CA GLU A 70 20.54 -7.70 6.98
C GLU A 70 19.59 -6.54 6.62
N ASN A 71 20.05 -5.60 5.77
CA ASN A 71 19.24 -4.49 5.30
C ASN A 71 18.17 -4.93 4.27
N SER A 72 17.26 -5.77 4.74
CA SER A 72 16.07 -6.22 4.01
C SER A 72 14.96 -6.50 5.01
N VAL A 73 13.80 -5.83 4.86
CA VAL A 73 12.66 -6.04 5.76
C VAL A 73 12.19 -7.51 5.75
N ARG A 74 12.23 -8.16 4.60
CA ARG A 74 11.85 -9.57 4.40
C ARG A 74 12.77 -10.51 5.15
N LYS A 75 14.08 -10.34 4.98
CA LYS A 75 15.08 -11.15 5.70
C LYS A 75 14.96 -10.96 7.20
N LYS A 76 14.70 -9.74 7.67
CA LYS A 76 14.48 -9.45 9.09
C LYS A 76 13.20 -10.11 9.63
N ARG A 77 12.08 -10.03 8.90
CA ARG A 77 10.84 -10.71 9.28
C ARG A 77 11.03 -12.22 9.29
N ASN A 78 11.69 -12.79 8.29
CA ASN A 78 12.01 -14.22 8.25
C ASN A 78 12.93 -14.65 9.41
N LEU A 79 13.91 -13.82 9.76
CA LEU A 79 14.78 -14.08 10.90
C LEU A 79 13.98 -14.05 12.21
N GLY A 80 13.04 -13.09 12.34
CA GLY A 80 12.10 -13.03 13.46
C GLY A 80 11.21 -14.27 13.55
N ILE A 81 10.61 -14.75 12.43
CA ILE A 81 9.79 -15.98 12.40
C ILE A 81 10.61 -17.21 12.86
N LYS A 82 11.86 -17.31 12.41
CA LYS A 82 12.74 -18.44 12.76
C LYS A 82 13.10 -18.46 14.24
N ASN A 83 13.32 -17.28 14.84
CA ASN A 83 13.68 -17.13 16.26
C ASN A 83 12.47 -17.04 17.19
N ALA A 84 11.25 -16.86 16.67
CA ALA A 84 10.03 -16.84 17.44
C ALA A 84 9.79 -18.18 18.16
N GLN A 85 9.55 -18.13 19.47
CA GLN A 85 9.35 -19.30 20.32
C GLN A 85 7.89 -19.72 20.39
N TYR A 86 6.95 -18.77 20.17
CA TYR A 86 5.54 -18.98 20.38
C TYR A 86 4.76 -19.27 19.09
N GLU A 87 3.57 -19.81 19.26
CA GLU A 87 2.71 -20.29 18.18
C GLU A 87 2.14 -19.19 17.30
N VAL A 88 2.01 -17.97 17.82
CA VAL A 88 1.54 -16.80 17.04
C VAL A 88 2.63 -15.75 16.94
N VAL A 89 2.87 -15.28 15.72
CA VAL A 89 3.81 -14.20 15.42
C VAL A 89 3.03 -12.94 15.05
N LEU A 90 3.21 -11.88 15.84
CA LEU A 90 2.69 -10.54 15.57
C LEU A 90 3.78 -9.66 14.95
N PHE A 91 3.56 -9.15 13.75
CA PHE A 91 4.43 -8.17 13.10
C PHE A 91 3.97 -6.75 13.46
N LEU A 92 4.91 -5.94 13.92
CA LEU A 92 4.76 -4.51 14.11
C LEU A 92 5.90 -3.76 13.42
N ASP A 93 5.60 -2.67 12.72
CA ASP A 93 6.65 -1.80 12.19
C ASP A 93 7.27 -0.95 13.32
N SER A 94 8.54 -0.59 13.20
CA SER A 94 9.27 0.15 14.23
C SER A 94 8.79 1.59 14.47
N ASP A 95 7.95 2.14 13.59
CA ASP A 95 7.39 3.50 13.66
C ASP A 95 5.92 3.56 14.09
N VAL A 96 5.43 2.47 14.70
CA VAL A 96 4.12 2.45 15.37
C VAL A 96 4.25 2.54 16.89
N ALA A 97 3.13 2.75 17.58
CA ALA A 97 2.97 2.57 19.02
C ALA A 97 1.72 1.73 19.28
N ALA A 98 1.78 0.84 20.26
CA ALA A 98 0.64 0.06 20.71
C ALA A 98 -0.38 0.95 21.44
N THR A 99 -1.67 0.66 21.26
CA THR A 99 -2.74 1.18 22.13
C THR A 99 -3.18 0.12 23.12
N ASP A 100 -3.94 0.53 24.14
CA ASP A 100 -4.44 -0.36 25.18
C ASP A 100 -5.25 -1.52 24.57
N GLY A 101 -4.86 -2.73 24.94
CA GLY A 101 -5.50 -3.97 24.50
C GLY A 101 -5.02 -4.51 23.16
N LEU A 102 -4.00 -3.92 22.51
CA LEU A 102 -3.50 -4.40 21.23
C LEU A 102 -3.23 -5.91 21.23
N LEU A 103 -2.40 -6.39 22.17
CA LEU A 103 -2.03 -7.81 22.25
C LEU A 103 -3.21 -8.70 22.60
N LYS A 104 -4.06 -8.24 23.53
CA LYS A 104 -5.29 -8.92 23.92
C LYS A 104 -6.21 -9.13 22.71
N TYR A 105 -6.49 -8.09 21.94
CA TYR A 105 -7.40 -8.18 20.81
C TYR A 105 -6.86 -9.06 19.67
N HIS A 106 -5.55 -9.05 19.43
CA HIS A 106 -4.95 -10.02 18.51
C HIS A 106 -5.18 -11.46 18.97
N ALA A 107 -4.96 -11.75 20.26
CA ALA A 107 -5.20 -13.08 20.80
C ALA A 107 -6.69 -13.48 20.74
N GLU A 108 -7.60 -12.58 21.11
CA GLU A 108 -9.05 -12.83 21.03
C GLU A 108 -9.52 -13.12 19.61
N GLY A 109 -8.87 -12.51 18.61
CA GLY A 109 -9.13 -12.78 17.20
C GLY A 109 -8.89 -14.25 16.83
N PHE A 110 -7.90 -14.92 17.44
CA PHE A 110 -7.65 -16.36 17.29
C PHE A 110 -8.52 -17.21 18.22
N LEU A 111 -8.58 -16.86 19.51
CA LEU A 111 -9.26 -17.66 20.53
C LEU A 111 -10.78 -17.73 20.32
N ASN A 112 -11.37 -16.65 19.80
CA ASN A 112 -12.81 -16.56 19.52
C ASN A 112 -13.14 -16.83 18.04
N ALA A 113 -12.21 -17.44 17.28
CA ALA A 113 -12.45 -17.78 15.89
C ALA A 113 -13.40 -18.97 15.79
N ALA A 114 -14.45 -18.82 14.97
CA ALA A 114 -15.30 -19.93 14.56
C ALA A 114 -14.76 -20.65 13.32
N GLU A 115 -13.79 -20.02 12.64
CA GLU A 115 -13.21 -20.47 11.39
C GLU A 115 -12.06 -21.47 11.67
N GLU A 116 -12.20 -22.71 11.20
CA GLU A 116 -11.18 -23.76 11.36
C GLU A 116 -9.91 -23.45 10.57
N ASN A 117 -10.02 -22.68 9.48
CA ASN A 117 -8.92 -22.29 8.60
C ASN A 117 -8.40 -20.87 8.85
N LEU A 118 -8.61 -20.30 10.05
CA LEU A 118 -8.03 -19.00 10.38
C LEU A 118 -6.50 -19.09 10.36
N GLY A 119 -5.86 -18.30 9.49
CA GLY A 119 -4.40 -18.18 9.39
C GLY A 119 -3.83 -16.96 10.08
N GLY A 120 -4.60 -15.88 10.18
CA GLY A 120 -4.11 -14.62 10.74
C GLY A 120 -5.20 -13.66 11.20
N VAL A 121 -4.76 -12.65 11.97
CA VAL A 121 -5.59 -11.55 12.48
C VAL A 121 -4.94 -10.22 12.10
N PHE A 122 -5.69 -9.36 11.43
CA PHE A 122 -5.23 -8.06 10.96
C PHE A 122 -5.83 -6.92 11.77
N GLY A 123 -4.98 -6.12 12.39
CA GLY A 123 -5.36 -4.97 13.21
C GLY A 123 -5.51 -3.67 12.41
N LEU A 124 -6.05 -2.66 13.08
CA LEU A 124 -6.27 -1.33 12.55
C LEU A 124 -5.04 -0.45 12.80
N THR A 125 -4.71 0.42 11.86
CA THR A 125 -3.65 1.42 12.04
C THR A 125 -4.20 2.82 11.86
N ARG A 126 -3.96 3.67 12.85
CA ARG A 126 -4.30 5.10 12.84
C ARG A 126 -3.03 5.93 12.74
N PHE A 127 -3.08 7.01 11.98
CA PHE A 127 -1.95 7.93 11.87
C PHE A 127 -2.04 9.05 12.89
N VAL A 128 -0.92 9.30 13.59
CA VAL A 128 -0.78 10.35 14.59
C VAL A 128 0.44 11.21 14.30
N GLY A 129 0.36 12.48 14.67
CA GLY A 129 1.41 13.46 14.46
C GLY A 129 0.98 14.63 13.59
N ARG A 130 1.94 15.48 13.24
CA ARG A 130 1.69 16.66 12.42
C ARG A 130 1.32 16.28 10.99
N LYS A 131 0.16 16.77 10.53
CA LYS A 131 -0.28 16.61 9.13
C LYS A 131 0.20 17.81 8.32
N THR A 132 1.27 17.63 7.55
CA THR A 132 1.83 18.67 6.68
C THR A 132 1.01 18.82 5.39
N TRP A 133 1.38 19.79 4.54
CA TRP A 133 0.83 19.92 3.21
C TRP A 133 1.03 18.63 2.37
N TRP A 134 2.18 17.97 2.48
CA TRP A 134 2.48 16.72 1.79
C TRP A 134 1.61 15.55 2.28
N TRP A 135 1.29 15.53 3.58
CA TRP A 135 0.32 14.57 4.11
C TRP A 135 -1.05 14.70 3.43
N LYS A 136 -1.55 15.94 3.27
CA LYS A 136 -2.83 16.20 2.61
C LYS A 136 -2.85 15.74 1.15
N VAL A 137 -1.69 15.78 0.47
CA VAL A 137 -1.52 15.21 -0.87
C VAL A 137 -1.59 13.68 -0.83
N VAL A 138 -0.94 13.03 0.13
CA VAL A 138 -0.97 11.57 0.30
C VAL A 138 -2.38 11.07 0.62
N GLU A 139 -3.17 11.81 1.41
CA GLU A 139 -4.59 11.51 1.68
C GLU A 139 -5.44 11.48 0.40
N GLN A 140 -5.00 12.08 -0.70
CA GLN A 140 -5.68 12.02 -2.01
C GLN A 140 -5.14 10.89 -2.90
N THR A 141 -4.26 10.07 -2.39
CA THR A 141 -3.79 8.83 -3.04
C THR A 141 -4.47 7.62 -2.41
N THR A 142 -4.26 6.44 -2.97
CA THR A 142 -4.72 5.17 -2.36
C THR A 142 -3.68 4.57 -1.40
N TYR A 143 -2.59 5.29 -1.12
CA TYR A 143 -1.47 4.75 -0.32
C TYR A 143 -1.83 4.46 1.14
N LEU A 144 -2.86 5.15 1.66
CA LEU A 144 -3.30 5.00 3.04
C LEU A 144 -4.49 4.04 3.20
N ASP A 145 -5.10 3.58 2.12
CA ASP A 145 -6.34 2.81 2.16
C ASP A 145 -6.22 1.51 2.94
N SER A 146 -5.12 0.77 2.72
CA SER A 146 -4.87 -0.52 3.35
C SER A 146 -4.74 -0.46 4.89
N PHE A 147 -4.37 0.70 5.43
CA PHE A 147 -4.27 0.89 6.89
C PHE A 147 -5.63 0.86 7.60
N SER A 148 -6.73 1.05 6.86
CA SER A 148 -8.10 1.02 7.38
C SER A 148 -8.91 -0.21 6.93
N PHE A 149 -8.31 -1.18 6.25
CA PHE A 149 -9.02 -2.37 5.77
C PHE A 149 -9.69 -3.17 6.89
N ALA A 150 -9.10 -3.21 8.09
CA ALA A 150 -9.69 -3.88 9.23
C ALA A 150 -11.06 -3.32 9.66
N GLU A 151 -11.41 -2.07 9.29
CA GLU A 151 -12.74 -1.49 9.51
C GLU A 151 -13.70 -1.72 8.34
N ARG A 152 -13.16 -2.00 7.15
CA ARG A 152 -13.96 -2.07 5.92
C ARG A 152 -14.36 -3.49 5.56
N PHE A 153 -13.52 -4.46 5.88
CA PHE A 153 -13.69 -5.85 5.46
C PHE A 153 -13.59 -6.79 6.66
N PRO A 154 -14.50 -7.76 6.82
CA PRO A 154 -14.40 -8.76 7.89
C PRO A 154 -13.21 -9.71 7.67
N TYR A 155 -12.86 -9.98 6.41
CA TYR A 155 -11.71 -10.76 5.98
C TYR A 155 -10.98 -10.06 4.87
N ASN A 156 -9.67 -10.26 4.78
CA ASN A 156 -8.81 -9.59 3.81
C ASN A 156 -8.12 -10.61 2.90
N SER A 157 -8.11 -10.33 1.60
CA SER A 157 -7.34 -11.13 0.62
C SER A 157 -5.84 -10.89 0.75
N TRP A 158 -5.44 -9.74 1.27
CA TRP A 158 -4.07 -9.37 1.61
C TRP A 158 -4.08 -8.29 2.69
N THR A 159 -2.94 -8.12 3.36
CA THR A 159 -2.77 -7.10 4.42
C THR A 159 -1.40 -6.45 4.32
N ILE A 160 -1.26 -5.30 4.98
CA ILE A 160 0.04 -4.69 5.25
C ILE A 160 0.68 -5.32 6.49
N GLY A 161 2.01 -5.31 6.56
CA GLY A 161 2.77 -6.01 7.58
C GLY A 161 3.09 -5.21 8.84
N ASN A 162 2.34 -4.13 9.14
CA ASN A 162 2.65 -3.22 10.25
C ASN A 162 1.84 -3.45 11.53
N ASN A 163 0.78 -4.25 11.46
CA ASN A 163 -0.10 -4.63 12.56
C ASN A 163 -0.89 -5.88 12.19
N VAL A 164 -0.23 -7.02 12.10
CA VAL A 164 -0.85 -8.28 11.67
C VAL A 164 -0.18 -9.47 12.36
N SER A 165 -0.97 -10.42 12.80
CA SER A 165 -0.50 -11.66 13.43
C SER A 165 -0.93 -12.90 12.65
N PHE A 166 -0.11 -13.94 12.71
CA PHE A 166 -0.33 -15.22 12.03
C PHE A 166 0.10 -16.37 12.91
N TYR A 167 -0.51 -17.54 12.72
CA TYR A 167 0.09 -18.74 13.23
C TYR A 167 1.46 -18.96 12.58
N ARG A 168 2.46 -19.23 13.41
CA ARG A 168 3.84 -19.48 12.93
C ARG A 168 3.90 -20.67 11.97
N SER A 169 3.10 -21.69 12.20
CA SER A 169 2.97 -22.85 11.30
C SER A 169 2.52 -22.43 9.90
N VAL A 170 1.52 -21.55 9.78
CA VAL A 170 1.03 -21.03 8.49
C VAL A 170 2.13 -20.24 7.77
N LEU A 171 2.88 -19.40 8.49
CA LEU A 171 4.01 -18.65 7.90
C LEU A 171 5.08 -19.59 7.34
N LEU A 172 5.40 -20.67 8.05
CA LEU A 172 6.37 -21.68 7.62
C LEU A 172 5.85 -22.49 6.42
N GLU A 173 4.60 -22.90 6.44
CA GLU A 173 3.95 -23.67 5.37
C GLU A 173 3.93 -22.91 4.04
N VAL A 174 3.59 -21.62 4.05
CA VAL A 174 3.61 -20.79 2.82
C VAL A 174 5.00 -20.33 2.40
N GLY A 175 6.07 -20.70 3.12
CA GLY A 175 7.46 -20.41 2.77
C GLY A 175 7.96 -19.04 3.24
N MET A 176 7.28 -18.40 4.20
CA MET A 176 7.66 -17.09 4.77
C MET A 176 7.68 -15.97 3.72
N PHE A 177 8.42 -14.88 3.98
CA PHE A 177 8.55 -13.77 3.04
C PHE A 177 9.56 -14.11 1.92
N GLU A 178 9.19 -13.80 0.68
CA GLU A 178 10.08 -13.96 -0.48
C GLU A 178 11.23 -12.94 -0.41
N VAL A 179 12.45 -13.41 -0.50
CA VAL A 179 13.66 -12.56 -0.33
C VAL A 179 14.25 -12.07 -1.64
N ASN A 180 13.89 -12.68 -2.78
CA ASN A 180 14.49 -12.43 -4.10
C ASN A 180 13.80 -11.30 -4.88
N PHE A 181 13.13 -10.37 -4.22
CA PHE A 181 12.61 -9.17 -4.87
C PHE A 181 13.72 -8.13 -5.12
N PRO A 182 13.61 -7.29 -6.16
CA PRO A 182 14.68 -6.38 -6.58
C PRO A 182 14.94 -5.21 -5.62
N PHE A 183 14.01 -4.94 -4.69
CA PHE A 183 14.16 -3.87 -3.68
C PHE A 183 14.17 -4.46 -2.27
N PRO A 184 14.83 -3.84 -1.31
CA PRO A 184 14.95 -4.36 0.05
C PRO A 184 13.64 -4.33 0.85
N LEU A 185 12.61 -3.62 0.36
CA LEU A 185 11.27 -3.51 0.99
C LEU A 185 10.20 -3.15 -0.05
N GLY A 186 8.93 -3.44 0.26
CA GLY A 186 7.75 -3.20 -0.57
C GLY A 186 7.29 -4.44 -1.32
N GLY A 187 5.97 -4.64 -1.40
CA GLY A 187 5.31 -5.79 -2.03
C GLY A 187 5.42 -7.11 -1.27
N ASP A 188 6.24 -7.15 -0.24
CA ASP A 188 6.52 -8.35 0.56
C ASP A 188 5.33 -8.78 1.43
N ASP A 189 4.67 -7.83 2.02
CA ASP A 189 3.46 -8.03 2.80
C ASP A 189 2.29 -8.51 1.93
N LEU A 190 2.07 -7.88 0.79
CA LEU A 190 1.07 -8.31 -0.17
C LEU A 190 1.37 -9.73 -0.69
N ASP A 191 2.59 -10.02 -1.14
CA ASP A 191 2.98 -11.34 -1.63
C ASP A 191 2.73 -12.44 -0.58
N MET A 192 3.24 -12.23 0.63
CA MET A 192 3.16 -13.24 1.69
C MET A 192 1.71 -13.47 2.14
N THR A 193 0.97 -12.38 2.40
CA THR A 193 -0.40 -12.49 2.90
C THR A 193 -1.37 -13.01 1.83
N TYR A 194 -1.15 -12.65 0.56
CA TYR A 194 -1.91 -13.23 -0.55
C TYR A 194 -1.62 -14.73 -0.72
N ARG A 195 -0.38 -15.20 -0.54
CA ARG A 195 -0.07 -16.65 -0.55
C ARG A 195 -0.79 -17.39 0.59
N ILE A 196 -0.92 -16.80 1.77
CA ILE A 196 -1.69 -17.35 2.88
C ILE A 196 -3.16 -17.56 2.46
N THR A 197 -3.80 -16.52 1.92
CA THR A 197 -5.21 -16.60 1.51
C THR A 197 -5.41 -17.51 0.30
N LYS A 198 -4.48 -17.55 -0.64
CA LYS A 198 -4.48 -18.45 -1.77
C LYS A 198 -4.33 -19.93 -1.36
N SER A 199 -3.67 -20.20 -0.25
CA SER A 199 -3.56 -21.54 0.35
C SER A 199 -4.83 -21.94 1.14
N GLY A 200 -5.87 -21.12 1.12
CA GLY A 200 -7.17 -21.42 1.75
C GLY A 200 -7.31 -20.90 3.18
N TYR A 201 -6.32 -20.23 3.73
CA TYR A 201 -6.42 -19.63 5.05
C TYR A 201 -7.15 -18.28 5.01
N LEU A 202 -7.83 -17.95 6.11
CA LEU A 202 -8.50 -16.66 6.30
C LEU A 202 -7.62 -15.71 7.11
N ILE A 203 -7.65 -14.41 6.74
CA ILE A 203 -7.09 -13.33 7.55
C ILE A 203 -8.25 -12.47 8.04
N LYS A 204 -8.59 -12.62 9.32
CA LYS A 204 -9.73 -11.96 9.97
C LYS A 204 -9.36 -10.55 10.41
N SER A 205 -10.25 -9.60 10.20
CA SER A 205 -10.11 -8.24 10.71
C SER A 205 -10.40 -8.14 12.20
N CYS A 206 -9.58 -7.37 12.90
CA CYS A 206 -9.77 -6.99 14.30
C CYS A 206 -9.61 -5.48 14.47
N PRO A 207 -10.66 -4.68 14.23
CA PRO A 207 -10.56 -3.21 14.29
C PRO A 207 -10.29 -2.67 15.71
N GLN A 208 -10.45 -3.51 16.74
CA GLN A 208 -10.10 -3.17 18.12
C GLN A 208 -8.58 -3.23 18.40
N ALA A 209 -7.84 -4.05 17.64
CA ALA A 209 -6.38 -4.16 17.73
C ALA A 209 -5.73 -2.97 17.01
N VAL A 210 -5.56 -1.84 17.72
CA VAL A 210 -5.15 -0.56 17.12
C VAL A 210 -3.67 -0.29 17.35
N THR A 211 -2.99 0.18 16.30
CA THR A 211 -1.65 0.82 16.41
C THR A 211 -1.70 2.27 15.94
N LEU A 212 -0.82 3.11 16.52
CA LEU A 212 -0.65 4.51 16.16
C LEU A 212 0.64 4.69 15.35
N HIS A 213 0.50 4.90 14.04
CA HIS A 213 1.63 5.09 13.14
C HIS A 213 2.05 6.56 13.07
N SER A 214 3.36 6.84 13.13
CA SER A 214 3.86 8.20 12.97
C SER A 214 3.70 8.74 11.55
N THR A 215 3.19 9.99 11.44
CA THR A 215 3.16 10.69 10.15
C THR A 215 4.55 11.13 9.67
N GLU A 216 5.56 11.13 10.53
CA GLU A 216 6.91 11.65 10.24
C GLU A 216 7.55 11.00 9.02
N THR A 217 7.37 9.69 8.86
CA THR A 217 7.92 8.92 7.75
C THR A 217 7.19 9.15 6.41
N TRP A 218 6.11 9.95 6.41
CA TRP A 218 5.25 10.25 5.26
C TRP A 218 5.21 11.72 4.85
N ASN A 219 5.63 12.62 5.73
CA ASN A 219 5.37 14.06 5.67
C ASN A 219 6.29 14.87 4.74
N HIS A 220 7.00 14.27 3.80
CA HIS A 220 7.92 15.00 2.93
C HIS A 220 8.01 14.38 1.51
N PRO A 221 8.32 15.19 0.47
CA PRO A 221 8.25 14.79 -0.93
C PRO A 221 9.14 13.60 -1.26
N LYS A 222 10.35 13.53 -0.66
CA LYS A 222 11.27 12.41 -0.90
C LYS A 222 10.67 11.07 -0.47
N ALA A 223 9.99 11.02 0.68
CA ALA A 223 9.35 9.81 1.16
C ALA A 223 8.21 9.35 0.23
N ILE A 224 7.44 10.31 -0.32
CA ILE A 224 6.39 10.03 -1.30
C ILE A 224 7.00 9.51 -2.60
N TYR A 225 8.03 10.17 -3.11
CA TYR A 225 8.74 9.77 -4.32
C TYR A 225 9.32 8.36 -4.19
N ASP A 226 10.07 8.09 -3.11
CA ASP A 226 10.72 6.81 -2.87
C ASP A 226 9.70 5.65 -2.79
N ARG A 227 8.53 5.88 -2.17
CA ARG A 227 7.42 4.91 -2.13
C ARG A 227 6.81 4.72 -3.52
N THR A 228 6.47 5.81 -4.19
CA THR A 228 5.87 5.78 -5.53
C THR A 228 6.74 5.01 -6.53
N HIS A 229 8.05 5.30 -6.54
CA HIS A 229 9.00 4.60 -7.39
C HIS A 229 9.09 3.11 -7.05
N ARG A 230 9.28 2.80 -5.78
CA ARG A 230 9.52 1.44 -5.32
C ARG A 230 8.28 0.56 -5.43
N TRP A 231 7.14 1.02 -4.96
CA TRP A 231 5.90 0.25 -5.01
C TRP A 231 5.39 0.09 -6.44
N GLY A 232 5.39 1.17 -7.24
CA GLY A 232 5.02 1.06 -8.64
C GLY A 232 5.90 0.08 -9.41
N SER A 233 7.22 0.13 -9.20
CA SER A 233 8.13 -0.84 -9.84
C SER A 233 7.92 -2.27 -9.31
N MET A 234 7.59 -2.42 -8.02
CA MET A 234 7.39 -3.73 -7.40
C MET A 234 6.12 -4.43 -7.92
N ASP A 235 5.06 -3.67 -8.23
CA ASP A 235 3.83 -4.25 -8.78
C ASP A 235 4.06 -5.03 -10.07
N TYR A 236 5.07 -4.67 -10.86
CA TYR A 236 5.45 -5.47 -12.01
C TYR A 236 5.92 -6.87 -11.60
N PHE A 237 6.77 -6.98 -10.60
CA PHE A 237 7.24 -8.28 -10.11
C PHE A 237 6.13 -9.09 -9.44
N LEU A 238 5.21 -8.40 -8.75
CA LEU A 238 3.99 -9.02 -8.23
C LEU A 238 3.09 -9.53 -9.36
N SER A 239 2.98 -8.82 -10.50
CA SER A 239 2.19 -9.28 -11.65
C SER A 239 2.76 -10.52 -12.32
N GLN A 240 4.06 -10.73 -12.24
CA GLN A 240 4.70 -11.96 -12.74
C GLN A 240 4.48 -13.14 -11.77
N ARG A 241 4.40 -12.86 -10.48
CA ARG A 241 4.24 -13.87 -9.44
C ARG A 241 2.79 -14.25 -9.18
N HIS A 242 1.89 -13.29 -9.30
CA HIS A 242 0.46 -13.43 -9.06
C HIS A 242 -0.35 -12.84 -10.23
N PRO A 243 -0.22 -13.42 -11.45
CA PRO A 243 -0.90 -12.88 -12.63
C PRO A 243 -2.43 -12.85 -12.49
N GLU A 244 -3.01 -13.69 -11.63
CA GLU A 244 -4.43 -13.81 -11.39
C GLU A 244 -5.06 -12.60 -10.71
N ILE A 245 -4.29 -11.79 -9.98
CA ILE A 245 -4.78 -10.53 -9.39
C ILE A 245 -4.50 -9.30 -10.29
N PHE A 246 -4.01 -9.52 -11.51
CA PHE A 246 -3.81 -8.45 -12.49
C PHE A 246 -4.77 -8.63 -13.66
N VAL A 247 -5.71 -7.72 -13.77
CA VAL A 247 -6.80 -7.76 -14.76
C VAL A 247 -6.58 -6.76 -15.88
N ASP A 248 -7.16 -7.06 -17.04
CA ASP A 248 -7.09 -6.15 -18.18
C ASP A 248 -7.98 -4.92 -17.94
N CYS A 249 -7.35 -3.76 -17.95
CA CYS A 249 -7.98 -2.45 -17.84
C CYS A 249 -7.40 -1.52 -18.92
N ILE A 250 -8.00 -1.55 -20.11
CA ILE A 250 -7.52 -0.74 -21.25
C ILE A 250 -7.74 0.74 -20.93
N PRO A 251 -6.69 1.57 -20.93
CA PRO A 251 -6.79 3.00 -20.62
C PRO A 251 -7.33 3.78 -21.83
N LYS A 252 -8.62 3.59 -22.16
CA LYS A 252 -9.29 4.15 -23.34
C LYS A 252 -9.16 5.67 -23.41
N SER A 253 -9.34 6.34 -22.27
CA SER A 253 -9.20 7.80 -22.14
C SER A 253 -7.78 8.25 -22.46
N GLY A 254 -6.76 7.57 -21.96
CA GLY A 254 -5.35 7.86 -22.22
C GLY A 254 -4.98 7.65 -23.70
N ILE A 255 -5.50 6.60 -24.33
CA ILE A 255 -5.27 6.30 -25.76
C ILE A 255 -5.90 7.41 -26.62
N LEU A 256 -7.14 7.82 -26.33
CA LEU A 256 -7.80 8.91 -27.06
C LEU A 256 -7.02 10.22 -26.93
N PHE A 257 -6.57 10.55 -25.71
CA PHE A 257 -5.77 11.74 -25.49
C PHE A 257 -4.44 11.71 -26.25
N ALA A 258 -3.69 10.61 -26.18
CA ALA A 258 -2.43 10.46 -26.89
C ALA A 258 -2.61 10.59 -28.41
N GLY A 259 -3.66 9.98 -28.97
CA GLY A 259 -4.01 10.11 -30.37
C GLY A 259 -4.37 11.54 -30.78
N ALA A 260 -5.19 12.23 -29.97
CA ALA A 260 -5.57 13.62 -30.21
C ALA A 260 -4.36 14.58 -30.12
N PHE A 261 -3.47 14.34 -29.15
CA PHE A 261 -2.26 15.13 -28.97
C PHE A 261 -1.31 14.97 -30.18
N LEU A 262 -1.10 13.75 -30.62
CA LEU A 262 -0.27 13.45 -31.80
C LEU A 262 -0.88 14.07 -33.06
N ALA A 263 -2.19 13.91 -33.29
CA ALA A 263 -2.88 14.52 -34.42
C ALA A 263 -2.81 16.05 -34.38
N GLY A 264 -3.03 16.64 -33.22
CA GLY A 264 -2.93 18.10 -33.01
C GLY A 264 -1.50 18.62 -33.29
N GLY A 265 -0.48 17.88 -32.89
CA GLY A 265 0.91 18.19 -33.18
C GLY A 265 1.23 18.13 -34.70
N ILE A 266 0.78 17.06 -35.38
CA ILE A 266 0.95 16.90 -36.83
C ILE A 266 0.24 18.03 -37.58
N LEU A 267 -1.02 18.32 -37.23
CA LEU A 267 -1.78 19.39 -37.88
C LEU A 267 -1.14 20.77 -37.63
N SER A 268 -0.63 21.01 -36.43
CA SER A 268 0.07 22.26 -36.09
C SER A 268 1.33 22.45 -36.93
N ALA A 269 2.08 21.36 -37.17
CA ALA A 269 3.26 21.37 -38.00
C ALA A 269 2.91 21.58 -39.48
N LEU A 270 1.92 20.85 -40.02
CA LEU A 270 1.48 20.94 -41.41
C LEU A 270 0.95 22.34 -41.77
N PHE A 271 0.14 22.92 -40.90
CA PHE A 271 -0.45 24.26 -41.12
C PHE A 271 0.40 25.41 -40.58
N ARG A 272 1.58 25.12 -40.05
CA ARG A 272 2.49 26.08 -39.41
C ARG A 272 1.77 27.00 -38.41
N SER A 273 0.82 26.42 -37.66
CA SER A 273 -0.03 27.13 -36.72
C SER A 273 -0.19 26.32 -35.44
N GLY A 274 0.06 26.93 -34.28
CA GLY A 274 -0.15 26.27 -32.97
C GLY A 274 -1.62 26.06 -32.58
N GLN A 275 -2.58 26.50 -33.38
CA GLN A 275 -4.01 26.46 -33.02
C GLN A 275 -4.53 25.05 -32.70
N SER A 276 -4.16 24.05 -33.54
CA SER A 276 -4.64 22.67 -33.35
C SER A 276 -4.14 22.09 -32.04
N LEU A 277 -2.88 22.30 -31.69
CA LEU A 277 -2.30 21.85 -30.42
C LEU A 277 -2.91 22.63 -29.24
N PHE A 278 -3.13 23.93 -29.38
CA PHE A 278 -3.78 24.76 -28.36
C PHE A 278 -5.20 24.22 -28.03
N HIS A 279 -6.01 23.89 -29.05
CA HIS A 279 -7.34 23.32 -28.82
C HIS A 279 -7.28 21.96 -28.10
N VAL A 280 -6.32 21.09 -28.45
CA VAL A 280 -6.13 19.82 -27.75
C VAL A 280 -5.74 20.04 -26.28
N LEU A 281 -4.87 21.00 -25.99
CA LEU A 281 -4.49 21.34 -24.61
C LEU A 281 -5.66 21.94 -23.82
N LEU A 282 -6.45 22.82 -24.45
CA LEU A 282 -7.65 23.40 -23.82
C LEU A 282 -8.69 22.31 -23.52
N TRP A 283 -8.92 21.40 -24.47
CA TRP A 283 -9.79 20.24 -24.26
C TRP A 283 -9.30 19.37 -23.11
N PHE A 284 -8.00 19.11 -23.03
CA PHE A 284 -7.44 18.34 -21.91
C PHE A 284 -7.68 19.01 -20.55
N LEU A 285 -7.49 20.33 -20.45
CA LEU A 285 -7.76 21.07 -19.22
C LEU A 285 -9.23 21.00 -18.83
N LEU A 286 -10.13 21.19 -19.78
CA LEU A 286 -11.58 21.07 -19.56
C LEU A 286 -11.92 19.65 -19.06
N HIS A 287 -11.32 18.64 -19.67
CA HIS A 287 -11.52 17.26 -19.26
C HIS A 287 -11.07 17.02 -17.81
N VAL A 288 -9.87 17.48 -17.42
CA VAL A 288 -9.37 17.35 -16.04
C VAL A 288 -10.38 17.94 -15.04
N ILE A 289 -10.99 19.10 -15.38
CA ILE A 289 -12.01 19.73 -14.55
C ILE A 289 -13.27 18.87 -14.46
N ILE A 290 -13.76 18.33 -15.60
CA ILE A 290 -14.96 17.50 -15.64
C ILE A 290 -14.76 16.20 -14.85
N VAL A 291 -13.61 15.53 -15.02
CA VAL A 291 -13.28 14.31 -14.25
C VAL A 291 -13.18 14.61 -12.75
N TYR A 292 -12.60 15.76 -12.38
CA TYR A 292 -12.57 16.19 -10.98
C TYR A 292 -13.98 16.38 -10.42
N ILE A 293 -14.88 17.04 -11.16
CA ILE A 293 -16.29 17.22 -10.76
C ILE A 293 -16.98 15.84 -10.64
N TYR A 294 -16.76 14.96 -11.61
CA TYR A 294 -17.29 13.59 -11.56
C TYR A 294 -16.82 12.83 -10.29
N ASP A 295 -15.54 12.88 -9.97
CA ASP A 295 -14.99 12.24 -8.78
C ASP A 295 -15.53 12.90 -7.48
N CYS A 296 -15.75 14.22 -7.47
CA CYS A 296 -16.40 14.91 -6.33
C CYS A 296 -17.84 14.42 -6.10
N ILE A 297 -18.62 14.25 -7.16
CA ILE A 297 -20.02 13.77 -7.09
C ILE A 297 -20.05 12.33 -6.56
N HIS A 298 -19.06 11.52 -6.84
CA HIS A 298 -18.96 10.12 -6.38
C HIS A 298 -18.20 9.95 -5.06
N GLY A 299 -17.91 11.05 -4.35
CA GLY A 299 -17.24 11.01 -3.04
C GLY A 299 -15.74 10.76 -3.07
N GLU A 300 -15.12 10.75 -4.26
CA GLU A 300 -13.66 10.58 -4.44
C GLU A 300 -12.91 11.92 -4.57
N GLY A 301 -13.63 13.03 -4.58
CA GLY A 301 -13.07 14.38 -4.71
C GLY A 301 -12.62 14.96 -3.38
N GLY A 302 -11.73 15.94 -3.44
CA GLY A 302 -11.22 16.66 -2.28
C GLY A 302 -10.80 18.08 -2.64
N ASN A 303 -9.88 18.67 -1.89
CA ASN A 303 -9.30 19.95 -2.30
C ASN A 303 -8.64 19.84 -3.68
N PRO A 304 -8.98 20.71 -4.67
CA PRO A 304 -8.53 20.57 -6.06
C PRO A 304 -7.01 20.44 -6.22
N LEU A 305 -6.25 21.21 -5.45
CA LEU A 305 -4.79 21.19 -5.54
C LEU A 305 -4.21 19.87 -5.04
N TYR A 306 -4.66 19.41 -3.87
CA TYR A 306 -4.19 18.12 -3.31
C TYR A 306 -4.64 16.95 -4.17
N TYR A 307 -5.88 17.00 -4.69
CA TYR A 307 -6.42 16.03 -5.62
C TYR A 307 -5.56 15.93 -6.89
N ALA A 308 -5.29 17.05 -7.56
CA ALA A 308 -4.46 17.06 -8.78
C ALA A 308 -3.08 16.45 -8.53
N MET A 309 -2.43 16.80 -7.41
CA MET A 309 -1.15 16.24 -7.04
C MET A 309 -1.23 14.75 -6.67
N GLY A 310 -2.28 14.34 -5.99
CA GLY A 310 -2.54 12.92 -5.70
C GLY A 310 -2.68 12.10 -6.99
N LYS A 311 -3.46 12.60 -7.97
CA LYS A 311 -3.58 11.96 -9.29
C LYS A 311 -2.24 11.90 -10.04
N MET A 312 -1.43 12.96 -9.95
CA MET A 312 -0.07 12.96 -10.55
C MET A 312 0.83 11.91 -9.91
N ILE A 313 0.80 11.76 -8.57
CA ILE A 313 1.55 10.71 -7.87
C ILE A 313 1.10 9.32 -8.34
N ARG A 314 -0.20 9.08 -8.48
CA ARG A 314 -0.73 7.82 -9.02
C ARG A 314 -0.30 7.57 -10.48
N ALA A 315 -0.25 8.62 -11.30
CA ALA A 315 0.27 8.52 -12.67
C ALA A 315 1.77 8.13 -12.69
N PHE A 316 2.58 8.71 -11.80
CA PHE A 316 3.98 8.29 -11.64
C PHE A 316 4.10 6.84 -11.12
N TYR A 317 3.26 6.44 -10.18
CA TYR A 317 3.20 5.06 -9.72
C TYR A 317 2.98 4.09 -10.90
N ARG A 318 1.97 4.38 -11.71
CA ARG A 318 1.65 3.61 -12.92
C ARG A 318 2.80 3.62 -13.94
N MET A 319 3.44 4.78 -14.13
CA MET A 319 4.61 4.91 -15.01
C MET A 319 5.76 4.01 -14.55
N TYR A 320 6.02 3.89 -13.25
CA TYR A 320 7.08 3.01 -12.75
C TYR A 320 6.75 1.53 -12.93
N TYR A 321 5.50 1.13 -12.76
CA TYR A 321 5.02 -0.20 -13.11
C TYR A 321 5.29 -0.52 -14.59
N GLN A 322 4.82 0.35 -15.49
CA GLN A 322 5.00 0.20 -16.93
C GLN A 322 6.47 0.22 -17.33
N LYS A 323 7.27 1.13 -16.76
CA LYS A 323 8.71 1.19 -17.02
C LYS A 323 9.42 -0.10 -16.63
N ALA A 324 9.05 -0.71 -15.50
CA ALA A 324 9.60 -1.99 -15.10
C ALA A 324 9.21 -3.11 -16.08
N GLY A 325 7.96 -3.16 -16.52
CA GLY A 325 7.50 -4.14 -17.51
C GLY A 325 8.19 -3.97 -18.86
N LEU A 326 8.22 -2.76 -19.41
CA LEU A 326 8.86 -2.48 -20.70
C LEU A 326 10.36 -2.79 -20.68
N LYS A 327 11.04 -2.54 -19.56
CA LYS A 327 12.45 -2.91 -19.39
C LYS A 327 12.67 -4.43 -19.44
N ASN A 328 11.66 -5.22 -19.10
CA ASN A 328 11.65 -6.68 -19.20
C ASN A 328 10.93 -7.19 -20.45
N HIS A 329 10.73 -6.34 -21.47
CA HIS A 329 10.05 -6.67 -22.74
C HIS A 329 8.60 -7.14 -22.59
N ASP A 330 7.93 -6.79 -21.50
CA ASP A 330 6.52 -7.11 -21.25
C ASP A 330 5.63 -5.89 -21.55
N ILE A 331 4.95 -5.92 -22.69
CA ILE A 331 4.03 -4.86 -23.10
C ILE A 331 2.64 -4.98 -22.41
N SER A 332 2.33 -6.13 -21.81
CA SER A 332 1.04 -6.34 -21.14
C SER A 332 0.85 -5.42 -19.95
N CYS A 333 1.94 -4.95 -19.35
CA CYS A 333 1.92 -3.97 -18.25
C CYS A 333 1.21 -2.64 -18.60
N ILE A 334 1.02 -2.33 -19.91
CA ILE A 334 0.35 -1.10 -20.35
C ILE A 334 -1.13 -1.11 -19.99
N HIS A 335 -1.79 -2.28 -20.03
CA HIS A 335 -3.24 -2.42 -19.82
C HIS A 335 -3.63 -3.25 -18.60
N LYS A 336 -2.67 -3.78 -17.84
CA LYS A 336 -2.98 -4.55 -16.63
C LYS A 336 -3.03 -3.67 -15.39
N GLU A 337 -3.98 -3.93 -14.50
CA GLU A 337 -4.13 -3.30 -13.18
C GLU A 337 -4.46 -4.34 -12.12
N MET A 338 -3.99 -4.08 -10.88
CA MET A 338 -4.22 -4.98 -9.77
C MET A 338 -5.68 -4.90 -9.28
N SER A 339 -6.31 -6.07 -9.11
CA SER A 339 -7.66 -6.20 -8.56
C SER A 339 -7.80 -7.51 -7.78
N PHE A 340 -8.35 -7.42 -6.57
CA PHE A 340 -8.54 -8.57 -5.67
C PHE A 340 -9.97 -9.12 -5.67
N SER A 341 -10.89 -8.50 -6.41
CA SER A 341 -12.27 -8.98 -6.50
C SER A 341 -12.90 -8.63 -7.85
N LEU A 342 -13.91 -9.42 -8.22
CA LEU A 342 -14.71 -9.14 -9.42
C LEU A 342 -15.45 -7.79 -9.31
N GLU A 343 -15.87 -7.40 -8.09
CA GLU A 343 -16.53 -6.11 -7.86
C GLU A 343 -15.58 -4.94 -8.09
N GLN A 344 -14.35 -5.04 -7.57
CA GLN A 344 -13.30 -4.06 -7.83
C GLN A 344 -12.99 -3.94 -9.32
N THR A 345 -12.86 -5.07 -10.02
CA THR A 345 -12.65 -5.09 -11.48
C THR A 345 -13.79 -4.40 -12.22
N LYS A 346 -15.06 -4.73 -11.91
CA LYS A 346 -16.23 -4.10 -12.51
C LYS A 346 -16.28 -2.59 -12.22
N TYR A 347 -15.96 -2.18 -11.01
CA TYR A 347 -15.90 -0.77 -10.63
C TYR A 347 -14.85 -0.02 -11.48
N MET A 348 -13.63 -0.55 -11.58
CA MET A 348 -12.56 0.05 -12.37
C MET A 348 -12.95 0.20 -13.84
N GLN A 349 -13.51 -0.85 -14.45
CA GLN A 349 -13.99 -0.83 -15.85
C GLN A 349 -15.15 0.14 -16.05
N LYS A 350 -16.11 0.18 -15.12
CA LYS A 350 -17.26 1.13 -15.17
C LYS A 350 -16.76 2.57 -15.10
N ARG A 351 -15.83 2.86 -14.18
CA ARG A 351 -15.23 4.19 -14.03
C ARG A 351 -14.48 4.61 -15.31
N GLU A 352 -13.63 3.74 -15.86
CA GLU A 352 -12.89 4.01 -17.10
C GLU A 352 -13.85 4.28 -18.27
N ASN A 353 -14.92 3.49 -18.40
CA ASN A 353 -15.93 3.71 -19.44
C ASN A 353 -16.66 5.03 -19.27
N ALA A 354 -17.01 5.44 -18.05
CA ALA A 354 -17.66 6.73 -17.78
C ALA A 354 -16.72 7.88 -18.12
N VAL A 355 -15.47 7.83 -17.68
CA VAL A 355 -14.44 8.83 -17.99
C VAL A 355 -14.20 8.90 -19.49
N PHE A 356 -14.08 7.76 -20.17
CA PHE A 356 -13.90 7.71 -21.62
C PHE A 356 -15.10 8.33 -22.37
N SER A 357 -16.32 8.08 -21.94
CA SER A 357 -17.52 8.68 -22.56
C SER A 357 -17.50 10.22 -22.44
N ILE A 358 -17.10 10.74 -21.28
CA ILE A 358 -16.92 12.19 -21.09
C ILE A 358 -15.85 12.74 -22.03
N TYR A 359 -14.72 12.03 -22.17
CA TYR A 359 -13.64 12.38 -23.10
C TYR A 359 -14.11 12.45 -24.54
N LEU A 360 -14.82 11.43 -24.97
CA LEU A 360 -15.30 11.32 -26.36
C LEU A 360 -16.29 12.43 -26.68
N ILE A 361 -17.26 12.69 -25.79
CA ILE A 361 -18.27 13.75 -25.99
C ILE A 361 -17.59 15.11 -26.06
N THR A 362 -16.73 15.44 -25.13
CA THR A 362 -16.03 16.74 -25.10
C THR A 362 -15.07 16.90 -26.28
N PHE A 363 -14.45 15.81 -26.74
CA PHE A 363 -13.63 15.80 -27.95
C PHE A 363 -14.45 16.11 -29.21
N LEU A 364 -15.59 15.46 -29.37
CA LEU A 364 -16.50 15.71 -30.52
C LEU A 364 -17.02 17.14 -30.51
N VAL A 365 -17.37 17.69 -29.35
CA VAL A 365 -17.79 19.11 -29.22
C VAL A 365 -16.64 20.04 -29.62
N MET A 366 -15.41 19.75 -29.21
CA MET A 366 -14.24 20.52 -29.63
C MET A 366 -14.03 20.46 -31.14
N LEU A 367 -14.09 19.28 -31.74
CA LEU A 367 -13.96 19.14 -33.20
C LEU A 367 -15.02 19.94 -33.96
N LEU A 368 -16.29 19.85 -33.53
CA LEU A 368 -17.37 20.62 -34.12
C LEU A 368 -17.13 22.12 -34.02
N SER A 369 -16.69 22.63 -32.86
CA SER A 369 -16.40 24.05 -32.64
C SER A 369 -15.26 24.56 -33.57
N VAL A 370 -14.21 23.73 -33.76
CA VAL A 370 -13.09 24.04 -34.67
C VAL A 370 -13.55 24.05 -36.13
N CYS A 371 -14.41 23.08 -36.53
CA CYS A 371 -14.97 23.03 -37.88
C CYS A 371 -15.87 24.24 -38.18
N ILE A 372 -16.76 24.59 -37.25
CA ILE A 372 -17.67 25.75 -37.42
C ILE A 372 -16.87 27.05 -37.45
N GLY A 373 -15.89 27.25 -36.56
CA GLY A 373 -15.04 28.45 -36.53
C GLY A 373 -14.10 28.62 -37.75
N ARG A 374 -14.00 27.61 -38.62
CA ARG A 374 -13.30 27.69 -39.91
C ARG A 374 -14.23 27.93 -41.10
N LEU A 375 -15.55 27.78 -40.89
CA LEU A 375 -16.56 28.00 -41.90
C LEU A 375 -17.17 29.43 -41.83
N ILE A 376 -16.90 30.14 -40.73
CA ILE A 376 -17.21 31.55 -40.49
C ILE A 376 -15.92 32.37 -40.67
#